data_03ef4fc0d02b02d9c31f1d5048067218
#
_entry.id   03ef4fc0d02b02d9c31f1d5048067218
#
_cell.length_a   1.000
_cell.length_b   1.000
_cell.length_c   1.000
_cell.angle_alpha   90.00
_cell.angle_beta   90.00
_cell.angle_gamma   90.00
#
_symmetry.space_group_name_H-M   'P 1'
#
loop_
_entity.id
_entity.type
_entity.pdbx_description
1 polymer ?
#
loop_
_entity_poly.entity_id
_entity_poly.type
_entity_poly.pdbx_seq_one_letter_code
_entity_poly.pdbx_strand_id
1 'polypeptide(L)'
;LPVAKPVLIEQLMAGIEDSQRVEISGIVRAFRPRGVVIIFEIASGGYRRDVNVPPPAGIDPQTLIGAKVRIRGTAATFFSGKLRHLITVTLHVPRAEDFVIEKMESGDPFAERVIPLDSLAQYRSEHEIGQRVHVKGIVTYQRPGEDLFLQDATGGMQLKSHLLKAVAPGDVVEAVGFPNFEQFLPVLQDAVFRKVPESPQRPTTKTVNLSELQGGFRHADLITIQGKVLDSVERWFTLPGGGKPGRRTILTLQSSDSLFSVEGPATGTDAGRISVPI
;
A
#
# COMPACT_ATOMS: atom_id res chain seq x y z
N LEU A 1 2.60 1.99 37.20
CA LEU A 1 2.54 2.92 36.06
C LEU A 1 1.26 3.75 36.16
N PRO A 2 1.26 5.04 35.73
CA PRO A 2 0.04 5.85 35.71
C PRO A 2 -1.02 5.23 34.78
N VAL A 3 -2.27 5.63 34.96
CA VAL A 3 -3.39 5.21 34.10
C VAL A 3 -3.12 5.73 32.69
N ALA A 4 -3.26 4.88 31.68
CA ALA A 4 -3.10 5.28 30.29
C ALA A 4 -4.34 6.06 29.81
N LYS A 5 -4.11 7.20 29.18
CA LYS A 5 -5.17 8.03 28.59
C LYS A 5 -5.55 7.46 27.22
N PRO A 6 -6.81 7.07 26.96
CA PRO A 6 -7.23 6.67 25.63
C PRO A 6 -7.12 7.84 24.65
N VAL A 7 -6.48 7.62 23.49
CA VAL A 7 -6.31 8.61 22.44
C VAL A 7 -6.43 7.97 21.05
N LEU A 8 -6.85 8.74 20.06
CA LEU A 8 -6.80 8.31 18.67
C LEU A 8 -5.38 8.49 18.11
N ILE A 9 -5.00 7.67 17.12
CA ILE A 9 -3.69 7.81 16.44
C ILE A 9 -3.55 9.21 15.82
N GLU A 10 -4.62 9.78 15.31
CA GLU A 10 -4.67 11.16 14.81
C GLU A 10 -4.26 12.18 15.88
N GLN A 11 -4.78 12.02 17.10
CA GLN A 11 -4.46 12.92 18.22
C GLN A 11 -2.98 12.84 18.62
N LEU A 12 -2.38 11.64 18.57
CA LEU A 12 -0.94 11.49 18.78
C LEU A 12 -0.12 12.30 17.79
N MET A 13 -0.59 12.41 16.54
CA MET A 13 0.13 13.16 15.50
C MET A 13 0.25 14.66 15.80
N ALA A 14 -0.61 15.21 16.64
CA ALA A 14 -0.50 16.59 17.07
C ALA A 14 0.67 16.84 18.04
N GLY A 15 1.29 15.77 18.59
CA GLY A 15 2.41 15.86 19.52
C GLY A 15 2.05 16.40 20.92
N ILE A 16 0.76 16.60 21.20
CA ILE A 16 0.28 17.17 22.49
C ILE A 16 0.49 16.20 23.65
N GLU A 17 0.50 14.90 23.34
CA GLU A 17 0.63 13.82 24.32
C GLU A 17 2.11 13.44 24.60
N ASP A 18 3.06 14.31 24.28
CA ASP A 18 4.47 14.01 24.52
C ASP A 18 4.75 13.63 25.96
N SER A 19 5.55 12.59 26.15
CA SER A 19 5.92 12.01 27.46
C SER A 19 4.73 11.51 28.29
N GLN A 20 3.50 11.48 27.74
CA GLN A 20 2.33 10.95 28.43
C GLN A 20 2.19 9.45 28.19
N ARG A 21 1.61 8.75 29.20
CA ARG A 21 1.17 7.38 29.04
C ARG A 21 -0.19 7.35 28.38
N VAL A 22 -0.27 6.79 27.19
CA VAL A 22 -1.48 6.74 26.37
C VAL A 22 -1.87 5.31 26.03
N GLU A 23 -3.13 5.13 25.65
CA GLU A 23 -3.67 3.88 25.10
C GLU A 23 -4.22 4.17 23.71
N ILE A 24 -3.79 3.38 22.71
CA ILE A 24 -4.29 3.39 21.35
C ILE A 24 -4.86 2.03 20.96
N SER A 25 -5.80 2.01 20.03
CA SER A 25 -6.30 0.79 19.39
C SER A 25 -6.16 0.89 17.89
N GLY A 26 -5.85 -0.23 17.24
CA GLY A 26 -5.72 -0.26 15.79
C GLY A 26 -5.40 -1.66 15.26
N ILE A 27 -5.12 -1.72 13.97
CA ILE A 27 -4.79 -2.96 13.25
C ILE A 27 -3.29 -2.99 12.97
N VAL A 28 -2.66 -4.11 13.24
CA VAL A 28 -1.26 -4.36 12.88
C VAL A 28 -1.16 -4.49 11.36
N ARG A 29 -0.36 -3.62 10.73
CA ARG A 29 -0.17 -3.59 9.26
C ARG A 29 1.14 -4.22 8.83
N ALA A 30 2.17 -3.94 9.59
CA ALA A 30 3.52 -4.43 9.32
C ALA A 30 4.31 -4.55 10.62
N PHE A 31 5.43 -5.25 10.56
CA PHE A 31 6.40 -5.27 11.64
C PHE A 31 7.82 -5.29 11.10
N ARG A 32 8.76 -4.81 11.92
CA ARG A 32 10.20 -4.92 11.66
C ARG A 32 10.98 -5.11 12.96
N PRO A 33 11.88 -6.08 13.06
CA PRO A 33 12.76 -6.22 14.20
C PRO A 33 13.76 -5.05 14.26
N ARG A 34 14.01 -4.55 15.48
CA ARG A 34 15.01 -3.50 15.72
C ARG A 34 15.72 -3.74 17.04
N GLY A 35 16.84 -4.44 17.00
CA GLY A 35 17.59 -4.79 18.22
C GLY A 35 16.75 -5.63 19.17
N VAL A 36 16.49 -5.11 20.37
CA VAL A 36 15.74 -5.79 21.43
C VAL A 36 14.23 -5.53 21.40
N VAL A 37 13.74 -4.79 20.41
CA VAL A 37 12.31 -4.48 20.25
C VAL A 37 11.83 -4.86 18.86
N ILE A 38 10.53 -5.02 18.74
CA ILE A 38 9.83 -5.11 17.46
C ILE A 38 9.09 -3.80 17.25
N ILE A 39 9.26 -3.20 16.09
CA ILE A 39 8.47 -2.06 15.68
C ILE A 39 7.26 -2.60 14.93
N PHE A 40 6.08 -2.38 15.47
CA PHE A 40 4.83 -2.63 14.76
C PHE A 40 4.31 -1.32 14.16
N GLU A 41 3.86 -1.38 12.92
CA GLU A 41 3.08 -0.31 12.32
C GLU A 41 1.59 -0.57 12.61
N ILE A 42 0.98 0.35 13.34
CA ILE A 42 -0.43 0.26 13.73
C ILE A 42 -1.23 1.31 12.97
N ALA A 43 -2.35 0.86 12.37
CA ALA A 43 -3.27 1.74 11.64
C ALA A 43 -4.62 1.84 12.32
N SER A 44 -5.18 3.05 12.35
CA SER A 44 -6.53 3.34 12.80
C SER A 44 -7.00 4.67 12.21
N GLY A 45 -8.25 4.75 11.75
CA GLY A 45 -8.84 5.99 11.23
C GLY A 45 -8.11 6.61 10.03
N GLY A 46 -7.44 5.80 9.20
CA GLY A 46 -6.63 6.28 8.07
C GLY A 46 -5.20 6.72 8.44
N TYR A 47 -4.85 6.74 9.71
CA TYR A 47 -3.53 7.11 10.21
C TYR A 47 -2.70 5.88 10.58
N ARG A 48 -1.37 5.99 10.50
CA ARG A 48 -0.42 4.93 10.86
C ARG A 48 0.64 5.45 11.80
N ARG A 49 1.05 4.60 12.77
CA ARG A 49 2.13 4.92 13.71
C ARG A 49 2.96 3.71 14.04
N ASP A 50 4.26 3.98 14.19
CA ASP A 50 5.23 3.03 14.70
C ASP A 50 5.09 2.91 16.22
N VAL A 51 5.07 1.67 16.68
CA VAL A 51 5.01 1.31 18.09
C VAL A 51 6.16 0.37 18.40
N ASN A 52 7.03 0.77 19.33
CA ASN A 52 8.15 -0.05 19.79
C ASN A 52 7.67 -0.96 20.92
N VAL A 53 7.65 -2.26 20.68
CA VAL A 53 7.12 -3.27 21.61
C VAL A 53 8.23 -4.25 21.98
N PRO A 54 8.41 -4.61 23.28
CA PRO A 54 9.21 -5.78 23.65
C PRO A 54 8.66 -7.03 22.91
N PRO A 55 9.52 -7.95 22.44
CA PRO A 55 9.04 -9.13 21.75
C PRO A 55 7.98 -9.88 22.57
N PRO A 56 6.78 -10.10 22.04
CA PRO A 56 5.76 -10.86 22.75
C PRO A 56 6.22 -12.33 22.85
N ALA A 57 6.26 -12.84 24.09
CA ALA A 57 6.78 -14.19 24.34
C ALA A 57 5.95 -15.26 23.62
N GLY A 58 6.61 -16.07 22.80
CA GLY A 58 5.99 -17.23 22.14
C GLY A 58 5.05 -16.91 20.98
N ILE A 59 4.98 -15.66 20.52
CA ILE A 59 4.14 -15.25 19.38
C ILE A 59 5.04 -14.84 18.22
N ASP A 60 4.84 -15.45 17.05
CA ASP A 60 5.47 -15.01 15.81
C ASP A 60 4.83 -13.68 15.37
N PRO A 61 5.61 -12.59 15.26
CA PRO A 61 5.10 -11.28 14.82
C PRO A 61 4.38 -11.31 13.47
N GLN A 62 4.74 -12.24 12.59
CA GLN A 62 4.08 -12.41 11.28
C GLN A 62 2.59 -12.75 11.43
N THR A 63 2.23 -13.52 12.45
CA THR A 63 0.82 -13.93 12.70
C THR A 63 -0.04 -12.78 13.23
N LEU A 64 0.60 -11.68 13.66
CA LEU A 64 -0.12 -10.52 14.18
C LEU A 64 -0.57 -9.54 13.08
N ILE A 65 -0.10 -9.71 11.84
CA ILE A 65 -0.57 -8.86 10.74
C ILE A 65 -2.07 -9.08 10.55
N GLY A 66 -2.85 -7.99 10.54
CA GLY A 66 -4.31 -8.02 10.50
C GLY A 66 -4.97 -8.12 11.87
N ALA A 67 -4.22 -8.42 12.94
CA ALA A 67 -4.79 -8.47 14.28
C ALA A 67 -5.21 -7.08 14.77
N LYS A 68 -6.35 -7.01 15.45
CA LYS A 68 -6.77 -5.84 16.21
C LYS A 68 -6.09 -5.86 17.57
N VAL A 69 -5.42 -4.79 17.90
CA VAL A 69 -4.65 -4.65 19.13
C VAL A 69 -5.01 -3.39 19.89
N ARG A 70 -4.82 -3.45 21.21
CA ARG A 70 -4.89 -2.32 22.12
C ARG A 70 -3.56 -2.20 22.84
N ILE A 71 -2.97 -1.02 22.79
CA ILE A 71 -1.56 -0.81 23.15
C ILE A 71 -1.45 0.35 24.12
N ARG A 72 -0.76 0.12 25.25
CA ARG A 72 -0.44 1.13 26.23
C ARG A 72 1.05 1.44 26.19
N GLY A 73 1.39 2.70 26.11
CA GLY A 73 2.79 3.08 26.04
C GLY A 73 3.00 4.56 26.34
N THR A 74 4.26 4.98 26.30
CA THR A 74 4.63 6.39 26.44
C THR A 74 4.82 6.97 25.04
N ALA A 75 4.10 8.05 24.75
CA ALA A 75 4.30 8.81 23.53
C ALA A 75 5.63 9.57 23.57
N ALA A 76 6.42 9.46 22.51
CA ALA A 76 7.66 10.19 22.35
C ALA A 76 7.62 10.98 21.06
N THR A 77 7.74 12.29 21.16
CA THR A 77 7.78 13.21 20.02
C THR A 77 9.22 13.51 19.61
N PHE A 78 9.43 13.55 18.31
CA PHE A 78 10.72 13.93 17.73
C PHE A 78 10.56 15.20 16.91
N PHE A 79 11.33 16.23 17.28
CA PHE A 79 11.33 17.52 16.63
C PHE A 79 12.62 17.73 15.83
N SER A 80 12.51 18.44 14.72
CA SER A 80 13.67 18.97 14.01
C SER A 80 14.26 20.14 14.81
N GLY A 81 15.50 20.02 15.26
CA GLY A 81 16.20 21.10 15.95
C GLY A 81 16.41 22.35 15.07
N LYS A 82 16.54 22.19 13.75
CA LYS A 82 16.72 23.29 12.79
C LYS A 82 15.41 23.95 12.39
N LEU A 83 14.38 23.17 12.15
CA LEU A 83 13.12 23.63 11.55
C LEU A 83 12.00 23.82 12.57
N ARG A 84 12.25 23.46 13.83
CA ARG A 84 11.28 23.56 14.95
C ARG A 84 9.90 22.99 14.67
N HIS A 85 9.83 21.97 13.82
CA HIS A 85 8.58 21.26 13.53
C HIS A 85 8.64 19.81 14.01
N LEU A 86 7.49 19.25 14.28
CA LEU A 86 7.32 17.84 14.65
C LEU A 86 7.68 16.95 13.46
N ILE A 87 8.63 16.03 13.65
CA ILE A 87 9.01 15.04 12.62
C ILE A 87 8.11 13.82 12.72
N THR A 88 8.00 13.25 13.92
CA THR A 88 7.23 12.02 14.16
C THR A 88 6.88 11.86 15.62
N VAL A 89 5.89 11.04 15.89
CA VAL A 89 5.56 10.53 17.22
C VAL A 89 5.67 9.02 17.19
N THR A 90 6.33 8.44 18.17
CA THR A 90 6.46 6.99 18.34
C THR A 90 5.91 6.60 19.70
N LEU A 91 5.27 5.46 19.81
CA LEU A 91 4.81 4.92 21.08
C LEU A 91 5.82 3.86 21.58
N HIS A 92 6.32 4.04 22.80
CA HIS A 92 7.18 3.07 23.47
C HIS A 92 6.39 2.25 24.48
N VAL A 93 6.29 0.97 24.25
CA VAL A 93 5.59 0.03 25.12
C VAL A 93 6.58 -0.52 26.15
N PRO A 94 6.36 -0.32 27.45
CA PRO A 94 7.34 -0.71 28.47
C PRO A 94 7.34 -2.20 28.78
N ARG A 95 6.22 -2.91 28.56
CA ARG A 95 6.04 -4.32 28.88
C ARG A 95 5.24 -5.03 27.80
N ALA A 96 5.53 -6.32 27.58
CA ALA A 96 4.78 -7.12 26.61
C ALA A 96 3.27 -7.19 26.91
N GLU A 97 2.86 -7.18 28.19
CA GLU A 97 1.47 -7.19 28.63
C GLU A 97 0.69 -5.90 28.31
N ASP A 98 1.38 -4.80 28.01
CA ASP A 98 0.77 -3.55 27.57
C ASP A 98 0.41 -3.59 26.07
N PHE A 99 0.80 -4.66 25.35
CA PHE A 99 0.38 -4.98 23.98
C PHE A 99 -0.67 -6.10 24.03
N VAL A 100 -1.93 -5.71 23.97
CA VAL A 100 -3.08 -6.63 24.13
C VAL A 100 -3.66 -6.94 22.76
N ILE A 101 -3.69 -8.22 22.41
CA ILE A 101 -4.37 -8.69 21.20
C ILE A 101 -5.86 -8.81 21.51
N GLU A 102 -6.71 -7.99 20.90
CA GLU A 102 -8.16 -8.02 21.08
C GLU A 102 -8.83 -9.03 20.16
N LYS A 103 -8.31 -9.13 18.93
CA LYS A 103 -8.82 -10.07 17.93
C LYS A 103 -7.70 -10.43 16.97
N MET A 104 -7.44 -11.72 16.81
CA MET A 104 -6.57 -12.22 15.73
C MET A 104 -7.34 -12.20 14.43
N GLU A 105 -6.63 -12.00 13.31
CA GLU A 105 -7.18 -12.36 12.02
C GLU A 105 -7.35 -13.88 11.99
N SER A 106 -8.54 -14.35 11.68
CA SER A 106 -8.85 -15.78 11.71
C SER A 106 -8.51 -16.42 10.37
N GLY A 107 -7.67 -17.47 10.42
CA GLY A 107 -7.38 -18.30 9.25
C GLY A 107 -6.30 -17.76 8.30
N ASP A 108 -6.13 -18.47 7.18
CA ASP A 108 -5.29 -18.02 6.06
C ASP A 108 -6.10 -16.99 5.26
N PRO A 109 -5.64 -15.74 5.12
CA PRO A 109 -6.36 -14.72 4.36
C PRO A 109 -6.49 -15.05 2.86
N PHE A 110 -5.67 -15.97 2.35
CA PHE A 110 -5.84 -16.53 1.00
C PHE A 110 -6.92 -17.63 0.91
N ALA A 111 -7.44 -18.11 2.03
CA ALA A 111 -8.58 -19.03 2.05
C ALA A 111 -9.92 -18.29 2.05
N GLU A 112 -9.91 -16.98 2.32
CA GLU A 112 -11.11 -16.15 2.25
C GLU A 112 -11.64 -16.08 0.81
N ARG A 113 -12.94 -15.75 0.69
CA ARG A 113 -13.59 -15.61 -0.63
C ARG A 113 -12.89 -14.52 -1.45
N VAL A 114 -12.55 -14.85 -2.70
CA VAL A 114 -12.10 -13.86 -3.68
C VAL A 114 -13.22 -12.89 -4.00
N ILE A 115 -12.96 -11.59 -3.88
CA ILE A 115 -13.90 -10.54 -4.25
C ILE A 115 -13.50 -9.88 -5.57
N PRO A 116 -14.48 -9.40 -6.39
CA PRO A 116 -14.20 -8.66 -7.61
C PRO A 116 -13.43 -7.36 -7.32
N LEU A 117 -12.56 -6.94 -8.25
CA LEU A 117 -11.70 -5.76 -8.04
C LEU A 117 -12.53 -4.46 -7.94
N ASP A 118 -13.62 -4.32 -8.68
CA ASP A 118 -14.48 -3.12 -8.61
C ASP A 118 -15.25 -3.00 -7.30
N SER A 119 -15.49 -4.11 -6.60
CA SER A 119 -16.20 -4.09 -5.32
C SER A 119 -15.44 -3.33 -4.23
N LEU A 120 -14.10 -3.21 -4.36
CA LEU A 120 -13.27 -2.44 -3.42
C LEU A 120 -13.61 -0.94 -3.44
N ALA A 121 -14.09 -0.39 -4.56
CA ALA A 121 -14.55 0.99 -4.63
C ALA A 121 -15.83 1.24 -3.79
N GLN A 122 -16.59 0.20 -3.51
CA GLN A 122 -17.84 0.23 -2.75
C GLN A 122 -17.64 -0.14 -1.27
N TYR A 123 -16.44 -0.55 -0.89
CA TYR A 123 -16.11 -1.07 0.44
C TYR A 123 -16.07 0.06 1.47
N ARG A 124 -17.22 0.38 2.07
CA ARG A 124 -17.40 1.48 3.04
C ARG A 124 -17.98 1.03 4.39
N SER A 125 -17.92 -0.24 4.72
CA SER A 125 -18.40 -0.67 6.03
C SER A 125 -17.41 -0.25 7.12
N GLU A 126 -17.83 0.61 8.05
CA GLU A 126 -17.03 0.99 9.22
C GLU A 126 -16.61 -0.22 10.08
N HIS A 127 -17.35 -1.32 9.99
CA HIS A 127 -17.08 -2.57 10.71
C HIS A 127 -16.00 -3.44 10.07
N GLU A 128 -15.67 -3.18 8.79
CA GLU A 128 -14.71 -3.95 8.00
C GLU A 128 -13.42 -3.17 7.70
N ILE A 129 -13.35 -1.89 8.14
CA ILE A 129 -12.13 -1.09 8.05
C ILE A 129 -11.03 -1.79 8.86
N GLY A 130 -9.99 -2.24 8.14
CA GLY A 130 -8.83 -2.88 8.74
C GLY A 130 -8.75 -4.39 8.59
N GLN A 131 -9.72 -5.06 7.96
CA GLN A 131 -9.60 -6.46 7.55
C GLN A 131 -8.95 -6.57 6.16
N ARG A 132 -8.15 -7.61 5.97
CA ARG A 132 -7.61 -7.93 4.65
C ARG A 132 -8.70 -8.53 3.78
N VAL A 133 -8.63 -8.25 2.48
CA VAL A 133 -9.49 -8.85 1.47
C VAL A 133 -8.65 -9.67 0.51
N HIS A 134 -9.25 -10.71 -0.07
CA HIS A 134 -8.63 -11.57 -1.04
C HIS A 134 -9.15 -11.24 -2.44
N VAL A 135 -8.23 -10.92 -3.35
CA VAL A 135 -8.51 -10.60 -4.75
C VAL A 135 -7.72 -11.49 -5.69
N LYS A 136 -8.20 -11.65 -6.91
CA LYS A 136 -7.51 -12.40 -7.98
C LYS A 136 -7.61 -11.61 -9.27
N GLY A 137 -6.53 -11.58 -10.04
CA GLY A 137 -6.53 -10.89 -11.33
C GLY A 137 -5.32 -11.24 -12.18
N ILE A 138 -5.33 -10.74 -13.41
CA ILE A 138 -4.27 -10.85 -14.38
C ILE A 138 -3.34 -9.65 -14.17
N VAL A 139 -2.03 -9.89 -14.08
CA VAL A 139 -1.04 -8.82 -13.98
C VAL A 139 -1.03 -8.02 -15.27
N THR A 140 -1.21 -6.72 -15.16
CA THR A 140 -1.06 -5.78 -16.26
C THR A 140 0.29 -5.07 -16.23
N TYR A 141 0.78 -4.76 -15.01
CA TYR A 141 2.08 -4.13 -14.81
C TYR A 141 2.59 -4.36 -13.39
N GLN A 142 3.91 -4.31 -13.21
CA GLN A 142 4.55 -4.38 -11.89
C GLN A 142 5.74 -3.43 -11.79
N ARG A 143 5.86 -2.77 -10.64
CA ARG A 143 7.08 -2.16 -10.10
C ARG A 143 7.44 -2.91 -8.82
N PRO A 144 8.40 -3.86 -8.85
CA PRO A 144 8.73 -4.67 -7.69
C PRO A 144 9.09 -3.81 -6.47
N GLY A 145 8.48 -4.11 -5.32
CA GLY A 145 8.66 -3.35 -4.07
C GLY A 145 7.86 -2.05 -3.97
N GLU A 146 7.08 -1.70 -4.99
CA GLU A 146 6.22 -0.51 -5.03
C GLU A 146 4.78 -0.87 -5.35
N ASP A 147 4.49 -1.16 -6.63
CA ASP A 147 3.15 -1.35 -7.16
C ASP A 147 3.01 -2.64 -7.96
N LEU A 148 1.84 -3.22 -7.88
CA LEU A 148 1.36 -4.29 -8.75
C LEU A 148 -0.02 -3.90 -9.25
N PHE A 149 -0.24 -3.95 -10.58
CA PHE A 149 -1.53 -3.68 -11.19
C PHE A 149 -2.15 -4.99 -11.65
N LEU A 150 -3.36 -5.25 -11.19
CA LEU A 150 -4.16 -6.40 -11.56
C LEU A 150 -5.41 -5.95 -12.30
N GLN A 151 -5.91 -6.80 -13.19
CA GLN A 151 -7.17 -6.62 -13.87
C GLN A 151 -7.97 -7.93 -13.84
N ASP A 152 -9.28 -7.82 -13.61
CA ASP A 152 -10.25 -8.89 -13.78
C ASP A 152 -11.35 -8.49 -14.79
N ALA A 153 -12.47 -9.21 -14.82
CA ALA A 153 -13.60 -8.90 -15.69
C ALA A 153 -14.31 -7.59 -15.31
N THR A 154 -14.14 -7.12 -14.07
CA THR A 154 -14.84 -5.95 -13.52
C THR A 154 -14.07 -4.65 -13.71
N GLY A 155 -12.73 -4.70 -13.64
CA GLY A 155 -11.86 -3.53 -13.80
C GLY A 155 -10.43 -3.78 -13.37
N GLY A 156 -9.66 -2.69 -13.28
CA GLY A 156 -8.29 -2.69 -12.80
C GLY A 156 -8.19 -2.28 -11.33
N MET A 157 -7.09 -2.69 -10.67
CA MET A 157 -6.78 -2.34 -9.30
C MET A 157 -5.28 -2.16 -9.11
N GLN A 158 -4.91 -1.07 -8.43
CA GLN A 158 -3.55 -0.86 -7.96
C GLN A 158 -3.35 -1.49 -6.57
N LEU A 159 -2.30 -2.30 -6.45
CA LEU A 159 -1.86 -2.90 -5.20
C LEU A 159 -0.53 -2.28 -4.80
N LYS A 160 -0.41 -1.81 -3.56
CA LYS A 160 0.85 -1.37 -2.95
C LYS A 160 1.49 -2.56 -2.25
N SER A 161 2.68 -2.95 -2.68
CA SER A 161 3.37 -4.14 -2.14
C SER A 161 4.86 -3.90 -2.00
N HIS A 162 5.40 -4.23 -0.83
CA HIS A 162 6.84 -4.19 -0.58
C HIS A 162 7.58 -5.46 -1.03
N LEU A 163 6.87 -6.43 -1.61
CA LEU A 163 7.47 -7.66 -2.10
C LEU A 163 8.30 -7.38 -3.36
N LEU A 164 9.55 -7.85 -3.33
CA LEU A 164 10.46 -7.80 -4.48
C LEU A 164 10.25 -8.96 -5.47
N LYS A 165 9.29 -9.86 -5.20
CA LYS A 165 8.96 -10.99 -6.06
C LYS A 165 8.49 -10.49 -7.41
N ALA A 166 9.15 -10.92 -8.48
CA ALA A 166 8.79 -10.55 -9.85
C ALA A 166 7.63 -11.42 -10.39
N VAL A 167 6.69 -10.76 -11.05
CA VAL A 167 5.64 -11.37 -11.89
C VAL A 167 5.60 -10.62 -13.22
N ALA A 168 5.15 -11.30 -14.27
CA ALA A 168 5.10 -10.75 -15.61
C ALA A 168 3.67 -10.37 -16.02
N PRO A 169 3.48 -9.38 -16.91
CA PRO A 169 2.19 -9.14 -17.53
C PRO A 169 1.61 -10.42 -18.13
N GLY A 170 0.34 -10.70 -17.81
CA GLY A 170 -0.33 -11.93 -18.19
C GLY A 170 -0.34 -13.02 -17.12
N ASP A 171 0.53 -12.97 -16.12
CA ASP A 171 0.47 -13.91 -15.00
C ASP A 171 -0.83 -13.74 -14.23
N VAL A 172 -1.40 -14.85 -13.77
CA VAL A 172 -2.55 -14.83 -12.86
C VAL A 172 -2.03 -14.80 -11.42
N VAL A 173 -2.53 -13.86 -10.64
CA VAL A 173 -2.07 -13.60 -9.27
C VAL A 173 -3.27 -13.53 -8.34
N GLU A 174 -3.12 -14.16 -7.18
CA GLU A 174 -3.95 -13.91 -6.00
C GLU A 174 -3.21 -12.95 -5.08
N ALA A 175 -3.94 -12.02 -4.49
CA ALA A 175 -3.39 -11.07 -3.55
C ALA A 175 -4.32 -10.85 -2.37
N VAL A 176 -3.74 -10.65 -1.19
CA VAL A 176 -4.44 -10.22 0.01
C VAL A 176 -3.83 -8.94 0.54
N GLY A 177 -4.67 -8.01 0.95
CA GLY A 177 -4.21 -6.71 1.43
C GLY A 177 -5.36 -5.92 2.06
N PHE A 178 -5.09 -4.71 2.45
CA PHE A 178 -6.04 -3.86 3.13
C PHE A 178 -6.65 -2.84 2.16
N PRO A 179 -7.99 -2.84 1.98
CA PRO A 179 -8.65 -1.80 1.20
C PRO A 179 -8.36 -0.41 1.78
N ASN A 180 -8.04 0.53 0.92
CA ASN A 180 -7.86 1.93 1.29
C ASN A 180 -8.16 2.83 0.09
N PHE A 181 -8.21 4.14 0.32
CA PHE A 181 -8.33 5.16 -0.71
C PHE A 181 -7.13 6.09 -0.68
N GLU A 182 -6.48 6.27 -1.82
CA GLU A 182 -5.45 7.28 -2.02
C GLU A 182 -5.96 8.29 -3.05
N GLN A 183 -6.02 9.56 -2.66
CA GLN A 183 -6.57 10.62 -3.53
C GLN A 183 -7.95 10.28 -4.11
N PHE A 184 -8.82 9.69 -3.27
CA PHE A 184 -10.16 9.20 -3.63
C PHE A 184 -10.22 7.97 -4.55
N LEU A 185 -9.09 7.40 -4.91
CA LEU A 185 -9.00 6.20 -5.75
C LEU A 185 -8.80 4.95 -4.87
N PRO A 186 -9.51 3.84 -5.16
CA PRO A 186 -9.36 2.62 -4.39
C PRO A 186 -8.00 1.98 -4.66
N VAL A 187 -7.32 1.57 -3.59
CA VAL A 187 -6.05 0.86 -3.63
C VAL A 187 -6.06 -0.29 -2.63
N LEU A 188 -5.31 -1.34 -2.89
CA LEU A 188 -5.07 -2.41 -1.93
C LEU A 188 -3.69 -2.23 -1.34
N GLN A 189 -3.63 -1.79 -0.07
CA GLN A 189 -2.37 -1.49 0.63
C GLN A 189 -1.80 -2.70 1.36
N ASP A 190 -0.47 -2.71 1.57
CA ASP A 190 0.30 -3.75 2.24
C ASP A 190 -0.01 -5.15 1.66
N ALA A 191 -0.14 -5.18 0.34
CA ALA A 191 -0.55 -6.37 -0.37
C ALA A 191 0.56 -7.42 -0.39
N VAL A 192 0.20 -8.64 -0.02
CA VAL A 192 1.00 -9.84 -0.23
C VAL A 192 0.36 -10.62 -1.38
N PHE A 193 1.16 -11.12 -2.31
CA PHE A 193 0.64 -11.81 -3.48
C PHE A 193 1.39 -13.10 -3.79
N ARG A 194 0.70 -14.01 -4.47
CA ARG A 194 1.26 -15.24 -5.00
C ARG A 194 0.80 -15.48 -6.43
N LYS A 195 1.69 -16.00 -7.27
CA LYS A 195 1.34 -16.47 -8.61
C LYS A 195 0.53 -17.75 -8.50
N VAL A 196 -0.58 -17.81 -9.23
CA VAL A 196 -1.41 -19.01 -9.35
C VAL A 196 -0.82 -19.90 -10.48
N PRO A 197 -0.86 -21.23 -10.34
CA PRO A 197 -0.36 -22.15 -11.38
C PRO A 197 -1.36 -22.27 -12.55
N GLU A 198 -1.73 -21.14 -13.11
CA GLU A 198 -2.56 -21.03 -14.32
C GLU A 198 -1.71 -20.55 -15.50
N SER A 199 -2.11 -20.93 -16.72
CA SER A 199 -1.47 -20.43 -17.92
C SER A 199 -1.61 -18.91 -17.99
N PRO A 200 -0.57 -18.19 -18.46
CA PRO A 200 -0.66 -16.74 -18.64
C PRO A 200 -1.84 -16.37 -19.54
N GLN A 201 -2.57 -15.35 -19.13
CA GLN A 201 -3.75 -14.84 -19.82
C GLN A 201 -3.44 -13.47 -20.44
N ARG A 202 -4.01 -13.19 -21.59
CA ARG A 202 -3.86 -11.87 -22.20
C ARG A 202 -4.85 -10.90 -21.57
N PRO A 203 -4.39 -9.84 -20.86
CA PRO A 203 -5.32 -8.86 -20.32
C PRO A 203 -6.02 -8.10 -21.44
N THR A 204 -7.28 -7.76 -21.22
CA THR A 204 -8.11 -7.04 -22.20
C THR A 204 -7.78 -5.56 -22.12
N THR A 205 -7.55 -4.91 -23.25
CA THR A 205 -7.35 -3.46 -23.31
C THR A 205 -8.64 -2.78 -23.81
N LYS A 206 -8.90 -1.57 -23.32
CA LYS A 206 -9.96 -0.69 -23.82
C LYS A 206 -9.33 0.52 -24.47
N THR A 207 -9.76 0.85 -25.69
CA THR A 207 -9.36 2.13 -26.31
C THR A 207 -10.19 3.24 -25.69
N VAL A 208 -9.54 4.24 -25.15
CA VAL A 208 -10.18 5.38 -24.46
C VAL A 208 -9.69 6.69 -25.03
N ASN A 209 -10.49 7.73 -24.87
CA ASN A 209 -10.08 9.11 -25.13
C ASN A 209 -9.64 9.79 -23.84
N LEU A 210 -8.93 10.91 -23.94
CA LEU A 210 -8.36 11.59 -22.79
C LEU A 210 -9.43 12.15 -21.84
N SER A 211 -10.62 12.52 -22.32
CA SER A 211 -11.71 13.02 -21.48
C SER A 211 -12.26 11.93 -20.53
N GLU A 212 -12.25 10.66 -20.96
CA GLU A 212 -12.62 9.53 -20.12
C GLU A 212 -11.59 9.33 -18.97
N LEU A 213 -10.30 9.56 -19.25
CA LEU A 213 -9.25 9.47 -18.22
C LEU A 213 -9.37 10.60 -17.20
N GLN A 214 -9.63 11.82 -17.64
CA GLN A 214 -9.81 12.97 -16.76
C GLN A 214 -10.99 12.80 -15.80
N GLY A 215 -12.01 12.02 -16.19
CA GLY A 215 -13.15 11.67 -15.33
C GLY A 215 -12.82 10.69 -14.20
N GLY A 216 -11.60 10.09 -14.18
CA GLY A 216 -11.18 9.14 -13.14
C GLY A 216 -11.82 7.75 -13.23
N PHE A 217 -12.63 7.49 -14.25
CA PHE A 217 -13.39 6.22 -14.36
C PHE A 217 -12.56 5.01 -14.78
N ARG A 218 -11.28 5.22 -15.13
CA ARG A 218 -10.39 4.17 -15.65
C ARG A 218 -9.13 3.99 -14.78
N HIS A 219 -9.27 4.26 -13.50
CA HIS A 219 -8.16 4.07 -12.58
C HIS A 219 -7.68 2.62 -12.60
N ALA A 220 -6.37 2.43 -12.80
CA ALA A 220 -5.68 1.14 -12.85
C ALA A 220 -6.14 0.16 -13.97
N ASP A 221 -7.03 0.56 -14.87
CA ASP A 221 -7.39 -0.23 -16.05
C ASP A 221 -6.23 -0.29 -17.04
N LEU A 222 -6.07 -1.43 -17.73
CA LEU A 222 -5.19 -1.50 -18.90
C LEU A 222 -5.91 -0.88 -20.10
N ILE A 223 -5.39 0.22 -20.61
CA ILE A 223 -6.01 0.99 -21.68
C ILE A 223 -5.07 1.17 -22.89
N THR A 224 -5.66 1.53 -24.01
CA THR A 224 -4.96 2.04 -25.19
C THR A 224 -5.40 3.47 -25.43
N ILE A 225 -4.43 4.39 -25.50
CA ILE A 225 -4.66 5.80 -25.81
C ILE A 225 -3.72 6.23 -26.94
N GLN A 226 -4.18 7.16 -27.77
CA GLN A 226 -3.38 7.75 -28.84
C GLN A 226 -3.01 9.20 -28.49
N GLY A 227 -1.77 9.57 -28.76
CA GLY A 227 -1.31 10.93 -28.57
C GLY A 227 -0.02 11.20 -29.35
N LYS A 228 0.23 12.48 -29.62
CA LYS A 228 1.48 12.96 -30.24
C LYS A 228 2.52 13.14 -29.14
N VAL A 229 3.67 12.49 -29.25
CA VAL A 229 4.79 12.71 -28.32
C VAL A 229 5.36 14.10 -28.54
N LEU A 230 5.38 14.90 -27.48
CA LEU A 230 5.95 16.25 -27.47
C LEU A 230 7.34 16.28 -26.83
N ASP A 231 7.56 15.46 -25.79
CA ASP A 231 8.82 15.43 -25.04
C ASP A 231 9.09 14.03 -24.49
N SER A 232 10.36 13.73 -24.25
CA SER A 232 10.83 12.47 -23.68
C SER A 232 11.99 12.73 -22.73
N VAL A 233 11.81 12.40 -21.46
CA VAL A 233 12.82 12.60 -20.41
C VAL A 233 13.13 11.27 -19.72
N GLU A 234 14.41 10.93 -19.61
CA GLU A 234 14.84 9.83 -18.77
C GLU A 234 15.06 10.30 -17.32
N ARG A 235 14.49 9.56 -16.35
CA ARG A 235 14.72 9.78 -14.91
C ARG A 235 15.33 8.57 -14.26
N TRP A 236 16.25 8.83 -13.36
CA TRP A 236 16.80 7.81 -12.47
C TRP A 236 15.88 7.63 -11.27
N PHE A 237 15.71 6.40 -10.84
CA PHE A 237 15.00 6.07 -9.59
C PHE A 237 15.79 5.04 -8.79
N THR A 238 15.66 5.09 -7.48
CA THR A 238 16.26 4.10 -6.58
C THR A 238 15.17 3.16 -6.08
N LEU A 239 15.40 1.85 -6.22
CA LEU A 239 14.46 0.86 -5.68
C LEU A 239 14.41 0.95 -4.14
N PRO A 240 13.23 0.77 -3.53
CA PRO A 240 13.11 0.56 -2.10
C PRO A 240 14.04 -0.58 -1.65
N GLY A 241 14.81 -0.36 -0.57
CA GLY A 241 15.78 -1.34 -0.09
C GLY A 241 17.21 -1.21 -0.64
N GLY A 242 17.53 -0.15 -1.41
CA GLY A 242 18.92 0.18 -1.77
C GLY A 242 19.48 -0.59 -2.95
N GLY A 243 18.64 -1.05 -3.87
CA GLY A 243 19.05 -1.69 -5.12
C GLY A 243 19.77 -0.73 -6.09
N LYS A 244 20.31 -1.28 -7.19
CA LYS A 244 20.93 -0.47 -8.23
C LYS A 244 19.91 0.52 -8.80
N PRO A 245 20.32 1.79 -9.05
CA PRO A 245 19.43 2.76 -9.69
C PRO A 245 18.90 2.23 -11.02
N GLY A 246 17.60 2.37 -11.24
CA GLY A 246 16.95 2.09 -12.52
C GLY A 246 16.74 3.36 -13.31
N ARG A 247 16.42 3.24 -14.60
CA ARG A 247 16.00 4.35 -15.46
C ARG A 247 14.56 4.14 -15.89
N ARG A 248 13.80 5.24 -15.96
CA ARG A 248 12.44 5.30 -16.49
C ARG A 248 12.37 6.38 -17.54
N THR A 249 11.62 6.15 -18.59
CA THR A 249 11.29 7.15 -19.59
C THR A 249 9.94 7.75 -19.26
N ILE A 250 9.87 9.07 -19.19
CA ILE A 250 8.63 9.83 -19.07
C ILE A 250 8.39 10.51 -20.41
N LEU A 251 7.28 10.16 -21.04
CA LEU A 251 6.82 10.79 -22.27
C LEU A 251 5.73 11.81 -21.93
N THR A 252 5.84 13.00 -22.46
CA THR A 252 4.75 13.98 -22.49
C THR A 252 4.04 13.87 -23.82
N LEU A 253 2.76 13.56 -23.80
CA LEU A 253 1.94 13.38 -24.97
C LEU A 253 0.81 14.42 -25.03
N GLN A 254 0.40 14.74 -26.23
CA GLN A 254 -0.78 15.55 -26.53
C GLN A 254 -1.83 14.71 -27.23
N SER A 255 -3.06 14.77 -26.73
CA SER A 255 -4.25 14.24 -27.40
C SER A 255 -5.30 15.34 -27.42
N SER A 256 -5.72 15.76 -28.62
CA SER A 256 -6.53 16.97 -28.80
C SER A 256 -5.88 18.19 -28.13
N ASP A 257 -6.59 18.88 -27.25
CA ASP A 257 -6.10 20.08 -26.56
C ASP A 257 -5.52 19.82 -25.15
N SER A 258 -5.34 18.58 -24.78
CA SER A 258 -4.88 18.20 -23.45
C SER A 258 -3.58 17.43 -23.46
N LEU A 259 -2.78 17.64 -22.42
CA LEU A 259 -1.50 16.97 -22.18
C LEU A 259 -1.65 15.88 -21.13
N PHE A 260 -0.89 14.79 -21.29
CA PHE A 260 -0.75 13.76 -20.29
C PHE A 260 0.65 13.15 -20.32
N SER A 261 1.04 12.52 -19.22
CA SER A 261 2.34 11.87 -19.11
C SER A 261 2.18 10.35 -19.10
N VAL A 262 3.13 9.67 -19.73
CA VAL A 262 3.24 8.22 -19.72
C VAL A 262 4.63 7.86 -19.20
N GLU A 263 4.68 7.04 -18.14
CA GLU A 263 5.93 6.56 -17.55
C GLU A 263 6.13 5.09 -17.91
N GLY A 264 7.32 4.73 -18.37
CA GLY A 264 7.67 3.38 -18.77
C GLY A 264 9.13 3.03 -18.48
N PRO A 265 9.52 1.75 -18.69
CA PRO A 265 10.91 1.36 -18.62
C PRO A 265 11.72 2.18 -19.62
N ALA A 266 13.03 2.41 -19.35
CA ALA A 266 13.90 3.07 -20.29
C ALA A 266 13.90 2.30 -21.61
N THR A 267 13.45 2.93 -22.68
CA THR A 267 13.39 2.32 -24.01
C THR A 267 14.79 2.25 -24.59
N GLY A 268 15.35 1.06 -24.74
CA GLY A 268 16.32 0.80 -25.80
C GLY A 268 15.58 0.91 -27.13
N THR A 269 15.99 1.80 -27.99
CA THR A 269 15.78 2.06 -29.42
C THR A 269 14.64 1.43 -30.25
N ASP A 270 13.73 0.65 -29.69
CA ASP A 270 12.55 0.16 -30.42
C ASP A 270 11.31 0.99 -30.04
N ALA A 271 11.09 2.04 -30.82
CA ALA A 271 10.00 3.01 -30.72
C ALA A 271 8.61 2.44 -31.12
N GLY A 272 8.27 1.22 -30.72
CA GLY A 272 7.16 0.52 -31.35
C GLY A 272 6.04 0.06 -30.46
N ARG A 273 5.82 0.26 -29.30
CA ARG A 273 4.63 0.10 -28.42
C ARG A 273 5.06 0.15 -26.96
N ILE A 274 4.81 1.26 -26.32
CA ILE A 274 4.97 1.37 -24.88
C ILE A 274 3.63 0.97 -24.26
N SER A 275 3.55 -0.22 -23.65
CA SER A 275 2.43 -0.58 -22.79
C SER A 275 2.77 -0.11 -21.38
N VAL A 276 2.15 0.96 -20.94
CA VAL A 276 2.34 1.54 -19.60
C VAL A 276 0.97 1.69 -18.98
N PRO A 277 0.72 1.21 -17.75
CA PRO A 277 -0.48 1.57 -17.01
C PRO A 277 -0.39 3.03 -16.59
N ILE A 278 -1.49 3.73 -16.72
CA ILE A 278 -1.68 5.12 -16.29
C ILE A 278 -2.23 5.14 -14.87
#